data_80ed52d6776edeed1327d454e9cf67e6
#
_entry.id   80ed52d6776edeed1327d454e9cf67e6
#
_cell.length_a   1.000
_cell.length_b   1.000
_cell.length_c   1.000
_cell.angle_alpha   90.00
_cell.angle_beta   90.00
_cell.angle_gamma   90.00
#
_symmetry.space_group_name_H-M   'P 1'
#
loop_
_entity.id
_entity.type
_entity.pdbx_description
1 polymer ?
#
loop_
_entity_poly.entity_id
_entity_poly.type
_entity_poly.pdbx_seq_one_letter_code
_entity_poly.pdbx_strand_id
1 'polypeptide(L)'
;MALFSKKDKYIRINPNRSVRQKPQAKPEVPDELFSKCPGCKHIIYQKDLGSERICPHCSYTFRISAQERLDLTIDSDSFVEMFTGIETQDPLNFPGYQKKLATMREKTGLDEAVLTGTASIKGQKVALGIMDSNFIMASMGTVVGEKITRLFEYATLENLPVVLFTASGGARMQEGIMSLMQMAKISAAVQRHSKAGLFYLTILTDPTTGGVTASFAMEGDIILAEPQSLVGFAGRRVIENTVRETLPDDFQKAEFLLEHGFVDAIVKRRELPETIAKLVRLHGGSRG
;
A
#
# COMPACT_ATOMS: atom_id res chain seq x y z
N MET A 1 80.07 28.55 30.74
CA MET A 1 80.23 27.07 30.62
C MET A 1 78.86 26.43 30.74
N ALA A 2 78.29 26.02 29.66
CA ALA A 2 76.97 25.33 29.66
C ALA A 2 77.17 23.96 29.08
N LEU A 3 76.95 22.94 29.91
CA LEU A 3 77.07 21.57 29.58
C LEU A 3 75.78 21.09 28.87
N PHE A 4 75.92 20.58 27.65
CA PHE A 4 74.85 19.95 26.86
C PHE A 4 74.47 18.63 27.49
N SER A 5 73.20 18.47 27.91
CA SER A 5 72.61 17.19 28.25
C SER A 5 71.97 16.58 26.99
N LYS A 6 72.54 15.50 26.47
CA LYS A 6 71.94 14.66 25.47
C LYS A 6 70.80 13.92 26.10
N LYS A 7 69.58 14.13 25.62
CA LYS A 7 68.41 13.28 25.91
C LYS A 7 68.46 12.05 25.02
N ASP A 8 68.73 10.90 25.57
CA ASP A 8 68.61 9.64 24.87
C ASP A 8 67.14 9.32 24.59
N LYS A 9 66.84 9.27 23.28
CA LYS A 9 65.52 8.84 22.81
C LYS A 9 65.43 7.32 22.82
N TYR A 10 65.12 6.70 23.95
CA TYR A 10 64.74 5.30 23.97
C TYR A 10 63.21 5.17 23.92
N ILE A 11 62.69 4.46 22.90
CA ILE A 11 61.29 4.08 22.84
C ILE A 11 61.16 2.83 23.74
N ARG A 12 60.53 2.93 24.91
CA ARG A 12 60.15 1.78 25.72
C ARG A 12 59.06 1.01 25.02
N ILE A 13 59.38 -0.16 24.48
CA ILE A 13 58.39 -1.13 23.96
C ILE A 13 57.74 -1.77 25.17
N ASN A 14 56.47 -1.55 25.43
CA ASN A 14 55.70 -2.19 26.47
C ASN A 14 55.34 -3.60 25.96
N PRO A 15 55.91 -4.72 26.54
CA PRO A 15 55.67 -6.07 26.06
C PRO A 15 54.23 -6.57 26.29
N ASN A 16 53.44 -5.82 27.06
CA ASN A 16 52.01 -6.15 27.31
C ASN A 16 51.02 -5.36 26.46
N ARG A 17 51.50 -4.73 25.41
CA ARG A 17 50.55 -4.16 24.47
C ARG A 17 49.93 -5.26 23.62
N SER A 18 48.80 -5.82 24.11
CA SER A 18 47.97 -6.72 23.29
C SER A 18 47.77 -6.07 21.93
N VAL A 19 48.18 -6.79 20.90
CA VAL A 19 47.88 -6.42 19.52
C VAL A 19 46.37 -6.27 19.45
N ARG A 20 45.89 -5.03 19.37
CA ARG A 20 44.48 -4.80 19.06
C ARG A 20 44.23 -5.49 17.73
N GLN A 21 43.60 -6.64 17.80
CA GLN A 21 43.04 -7.28 16.61
C GLN A 21 42.18 -6.22 15.93
N LYS A 22 42.47 -5.94 14.67
CA LYS A 22 41.60 -5.12 13.85
C LYS A 22 40.19 -5.70 14.01
N PRO A 23 39.17 -4.86 14.28
CA PRO A 23 37.81 -5.38 14.34
C PRO A 23 37.59 -6.18 13.04
N GLN A 24 37.32 -7.46 13.16
CA GLN A 24 36.84 -8.24 12.02
C GLN A 24 35.64 -7.48 11.48
N ALA A 25 35.69 -7.14 10.20
CA ALA A 25 34.53 -6.56 9.53
C ALA A 25 33.34 -7.45 9.82
N LYS A 26 32.34 -6.93 10.50
CA LYS A 26 31.09 -7.66 10.70
C LYS A 26 30.61 -8.03 9.31
N PRO A 27 30.22 -9.30 9.08
CA PRO A 27 29.68 -9.67 7.80
C PRO A 27 28.53 -8.69 7.49
N GLU A 28 28.62 -7.99 6.36
CA GLU A 28 27.50 -7.17 5.85
C GLU A 28 26.40 -8.14 5.49
N VAL A 29 25.42 -8.26 6.37
CA VAL A 29 24.17 -8.95 6.08
C VAL A 29 23.39 -7.99 5.17
N PRO A 30 23.01 -8.40 3.95
CA PRO A 30 22.17 -7.54 3.10
C PRO A 30 20.94 -7.09 3.86
N ASP A 31 20.64 -5.80 3.84
CA ASP A 31 19.58 -5.17 4.63
C ASP A 31 18.17 -5.78 4.40
N GLU A 32 18.01 -6.57 3.33
CA GLU A 32 16.73 -7.17 2.94
C GLU A 32 16.54 -8.63 3.39
N LEU A 33 17.49 -9.25 4.09
CA LEU A 33 17.35 -10.67 4.48
C LEU A 33 16.41 -10.90 5.65
N PHE A 34 16.26 -9.94 6.53
CA PHE A 34 15.45 -10.06 7.73
C PHE A 34 14.52 -8.88 7.92
N SER A 35 13.28 -9.16 8.35
CA SER A 35 12.29 -8.16 8.71
C SER A 35 11.80 -8.35 10.13
N LYS A 36 11.61 -7.25 10.86
CA LYS A 36 10.96 -7.28 12.17
C LYS A 36 9.45 -7.19 11.99
N CYS A 37 8.72 -8.19 12.46
CA CYS A 37 7.28 -8.18 12.40
C CYS A 37 6.69 -7.00 13.20
N PRO A 38 5.85 -6.14 12.59
CA PRO A 38 5.17 -5.05 13.31
C PRO A 38 4.22 -5.57 14.41
N GLY A 39 3.61 -6.73 14.21
CA GLY A 39 2.68 -7.33 15.16
C GLY A 39 3.40 -7.93 16.38
N CYS A 40 4.12 -9.03 16.19
CA CYS A 40 4.74 -9.80 17.30
C CYS A 40 6.19 -9.43 17.60
N LYS A 41 6.80 -8.51 16.85
CA LYS A 41 8.20 -8.05 17.01
C LYS A 41 9.30 -9.09 16.76
N HIS A 42 8.95 -10.33 16.39
CA HIS A 42 9.94 -11.34 15.99
C HIS A 42 10.70 -10.91 14.73
N ILE A 43 11.96 -11.29 14.67
CA ILE A 43 12.79 -11.13 13.47
C ILE A 43 12.50 -12.35 12.58
N ILE A 44 12.12 -12.10 11.34
CA ILE A 44 11.69 -13.12 10.39
C ILE A 44 12.63 -13.05 9.18
N TYR A 45 13.07 -14.22 8.73
CA TYR A 45 13.77 -14.32 7.46
C TYR A 45 12.78 -14.09 6.31
N GLN A 46 13.13 -13.21 5.37
CA GLN A 46 12.20 -12.77 4.31
C GLN A 46 11.59 -13.93 3.50
N LYS A 47 12.37 -15.03 3.30
CA LYS A 47 11.89 -16.21 2.58
C LYS A 47 10.81 -16.98 3.35
N ASP A 48 10.81 -16.90 4.68
CA ASP A 48 9.82 -17.59 5.52
C ASP A 48 8.44 -16.91 5.49
N LEU A 49 8.35 -15.69 4.94
CA LEU A 49 7.07 -14.99 4.74
C LEU A 49 6.22 -15.62 3.62
N GLY A 50 6.85 -16.40 2.73
CA GLY A 50 6.19 -16.95 1.55
C GLY A 50 5.74 -15.87 0.56
N SER A 51 5.04 -16.29 -0.50
CA SER A 51 4.49 -15.37 -1.52
C SER A 51 3.42 -14.44 -0.95
N GLU A 52 2.66 -14.89 0.04
CA GLU A 52 1.59 -14.10 0.66
C GLU A 52 2.10 -13.03 1.62
N ARG A 53 3.40 -13.03 1.96
CA ARG A 53 4.01 -12.10 2.93
C ARG A 53 3.27 -12.07 4.27
N ILE A 54 3.02 -13.25 4.85
CA ILE A 54 2.34 -13.41 6.14
C ILE A 54 3.34 -13.86 7.21
N CYS A 55 3.28 -13.25 8.39
CA CYS A 55 4.11 -13.63 9.52
C CYS A 55 3.78 -15.06 9.99
N PRO A 56 4.76 -16.00 10.04
CA PRO A 56 4.51 -17.36 10.48
C PRO A 56 4.19 -17.47 11.99
N HIS A 57 4.53 -16.42 12.80
CA HIS A 57 4.33 -16.44 14.24
C HIS A 57 2.98 -15.86 14.70
N CYS A 58 2.48 -14.81 14.04
CA CYS A 58 1.28 -14.11 14.48
C CYS A 58 0.27 -13.81 13.35
N SER A 59 0.52 -14.33 12.16
CA SER A 59 -0.33 -14.12 10.98
C SER A 59 -0.48 -12.65 10.56
N TYR A 60 0.42 -11.75 11.01
CA TYR A 60 0.43 -10.38 10.55
C TYR A 60 0.65 -10.33 9.04
N THR A 61 -0.21 -9.60 8.34
CA THR A 61 -0.18 -9.46 6.89
C THR A 61 0.69 -8.26 6.50
N PHE A 62 1.89 -8.52 5.96
CA PHE A 62 2.79 -7.46 5.49
C PHE A 62 2.24 -6.79 4.23
N ARG A 63 2.62 -5.53 4.02
CA ARG A 63 2.33 -4.83 2.77
C ARG A 63 3.04 -5.51 1.61
N ILE A 64 2.37 -5.54 0.48
CA ILE A 64 2.90 -6.07 -0.78
C ILE A 64 2.77 -5.01 -1.87
N SER A 65 3.59 -5.13 -2.91
CA SER A 65 3.48 -4.28 -4.09
C SER A 65 2.21 -4.61 -4.90
N ALA A 66 1.84 -3.69 -5.81
CA ALA A 66 0.74 -3.93 -6.73
C ALA A 66 1.01 -5.14 -7.64
N GLN A 67 2.27 -5.35 -8.05
CA GLN A 67 2.65 -6.52 -8.84
C GLN A 67 2.51 -7.83 -8.07
N GLU A 68 3.03 -7.90 -6.82
CA GLU A 68 2.83 -9.08 -5.97
C GLU A 68 1.33 -9.37 -5.73
N ARG A 69 0.52 -8.31 -5.58
CA ARG A 69 -0.94 -8.44 -5.44
C ARG A 69 -1.57 -9.01 -6.71
N LEU A 70 -1.16 -8.53 -7.86
CA LEU A 70 -1.62 -9.00 -9.17
C LEU A 70 -1.35 -10.50 -9.30
N ASP A 71 -0.09 -10.91 -9.09
CA ASP A 71 0.37 -12.29 -9.22
C ASP A 71 -0.38 -13.27 -8.29
N LEU A 72 -0.81 -12.79 -7.11
CA LEU A 72 -1.57 -13.58 -6.14
C LEU A 72 -3.06 -13.66 -6.43
N THR A 73 -3.58 -12.79 -7.30
CA THR A 73 -5.04 -12.59 -7.40
C THR A 73 -5.63 -13.05 -8.72
N ILE A 74 -4.94 -12.79 -9.82
CA ILE A 74 -5.48 -12.99 -11.16
C ILE A 74 -5.09 -14.35 -11.78
N ASP A 75 -5.78 -14.71 -12.81
CA ASP A 75 -5.39 -15.83 -13.67
C ASP A 75 -4.15 -15.44 -14.49
N SER A 76 -3.23 -16.38 -14.70
CA SER A 76 -1.97 -16.13 -15.42
C SER A 76 -2.22 -15.46 -16.77
N ASP A 77 -1.41 -14.46 -17.11
CA ASP A 77 -1.41 -13.74 -18.38
C ASP A 77 -2.74 -13.04 -18.75
N SER A 78 -3.64 -12.87 -17.78
CA SER A 78 -4.98 -12.28 -18.03
C SER A 78 -5.02 -10.76 -17.87
N PHE A 79 -3.97 -10.12 -17.29
CA PHE A 79 -3.97 -8.69 -17.04
C PHE A 79 -3.63 -7.89 -18.30
N VAL A 80 -4.50 -6.95 -18.61
CA VAL A 80 -4.27 -5.94 -19.65
C VAL A 80 -4.28 -4.58 -19.00
N GLU A 81 -3.09 -4.00 -18.83
CA GLU A 81 -2.94 -2.68 -18.22
C GLU A 81 -3.57 -1.58 -19.10
N MET A 82 -4.23 -0.63 -18.45
CA MET A 82 -4.90 0.49 -19.12
C MET A 82 -4.61 1.81 -18.42
N PHE A 83 -4.76 2.91 -19.18
CA PHE A 83 -4.60 4.28 -18.68
C PHE A 83 -3.18 4.57 -18.18
N THR A 84 -2.18 4.02 -18.87
CA THR A 84 -0.75 4.32 -18.67
C THR A 84 -0.37 5.68 -19.25
N GLY A 85 0.78 6.21 -18.82
CA GLY A 85 1.35 7.43 -19.38
C GLY A 85 0.62 8.73 -19.03
N ILE A 86 -0.31 8.70 -18.07
CA ILE A 86 -0.95 9.92 -17.57
C ILE A 86 -0.02 10.60 -16.58
N GLU A 87 0.25 11.90 -16.78
CA GLU A 87 1.16 12.66 -15.93
C GLU A 87 0.45 13.80 -15.21
N THR A 88 0.88 14.06 -13.97
CA THR A 88 0.40 15.20 -13.21
C THR A 88 0.93 16.51 -13.78
N GLN A 89 0.09 17.53 -13.79
CA GLN A 89 0.45 18.90 -14.18
C GLN A 89 1.18 19.66 -13.07
N ASP A 90 1.39 19.02 -11.89
CA ASP A 90 1.95 19.66 -10.69
C ASP A 90 1.36 21.07 -10.43
N PRO A 91 0.05 21.15 -10.16
CA PRO A 91 -0.71 22.40 -10.21
C PRO A 91 -0.21 23.46 -9.23
N LEU A 92 0.57 23.07 -8.23
CA LEU A 92 1.13 23.99 -7.23
C LEU A 92 2.61 24.27 -7.45
N ASN A 93 3.26 23.67 -8.44
CA ASN A 93 4.70 23.69 -8.62
C ASN A 93 5.44 23.37 -7.30
N PHE A 94 5.01 22.29 -6.62
CA PHE A 94 5.48 21.98 -5.28
C PHE A 94 6.97 21.63 -5.29
N PRO A 95 7.80 22.26 -4.44
CA PRO A 95 9.26 22.09 -4.46
C PRO A 95 9.67 20.60 -4.35
N GLY A 96 10.41 20.10 -5.34
CA GLY A 96 10.95 18.74 -5.36
C GLY A 96 9.93 17.64 -5.70
N TYR A 97 8.68 17.96 -6.00
CA TYR A 97 7.64 16.96 -6.26
C TYR A 97 7.93 16.15 -7.53
N GLN A 98 8.29 16.79 -8.63
CA GLN A 98 8.65 16.10 -9.87
C GLN A 98 9.84 15.14 -9.69
N LYS A 99 10.87 15.57 -8.95
CA LYS A 99 12.00 14.70 -8.62
C LYS A 99 11.58 13.49 -7.79
N LYS A 100 10.68 13.70 -6.81
CA LYS A 100 10.13 12.62 -5.98
C LYS A 100 9.34 11.61 -6.82
N LEU A 101 8.51 12.07 -7.77
CA LEU A 101 7.77 11.21 -8.70
C LEU A 101 8.72 10.37 -9.55
N ALA A 102 9.74 10.99 -10.16
CA ALA A 102 10.74 10.28 -10.96
C ALA A 102 11.43 9.18 -10.14
N THR A 103 11.88 9.50 -8.91
CA THR A 103 12.49 8.51 -8.01
C THR A 103 11.54 7.36 -7.66
N MET A 104 10.24 7.64 -7.46
CA MET A 104 9.28 6.60 -7.15
C MET A 104 8.99 5.71 -8.36
N ARG A 105 8.87 6.28 -9.55
CA ARG A 105 8.73 5.53 -10.81
C ARG A 105 9.90 4.57 -11.03
N GLU A 106 11.12 5.06 -10.84
CA GLU A 106 12.34 4.23 -10.94
C GLU A 106 12.35 3.10 -9.90
N LYS A 107 11.96 3.39 -8.66
CA LYS A 107 12.00 2.43 -7.56
C LYS A 107 10.90 1.37 -7.67
N THR A 108 9.70 1.72 -8.10
CA THR A 108 8.53 0.84 -8.09
C THR A 108 8.21 0.22 -9.44
N GLY A 109 8.73 0.79 -10.53
CA GLY A 109 8.36 0.41 -11.90
C GLY A 109 6.95 0.86 -12.31
N LEU A 110 6.25 1.63 -11.46
CA LEU A 110 4.90 2.10 -11.71
C LEU A 110 4.91 3.53 -12.25
N ASP A 111 3.97 3.86 -13.13
CA ASP A 111 3.75 5.25 -13.57
C ASP A 111 3.26 6.11 -12.41
N GLU A 112 2.33 5.54 -11.60
CA GLU A 112 1.63 6.18 -10.51
C GLU A 112 1.18 5.14 -9.47
N ALA A 113 0.68 5.58 -8.34
CA ALA A 113 0.33 4.79 -7.16
C ALA A 113 -0.86 3.83 -7.35
N VAL A 114 -1.31 3.60 -8.56
CA VAL A 114 -2.38 2.65 -8.89
C VAL A 114 -2.13 1.99 -10.24
N LEU A 115 -2.21 0.66 -10.27
CA LEU A 115 -2.38 -0.13 -11.50
C LEU A 115 -3.86 -0.23 -11.84
N THR A 116 -4.21 -0.03 -13.10
CA THR A 116 -5.59 -0.14 -13.59
C THR A 116 -5.62 -0.92 -14.90
N GLY A 117 -6.60 -1.78 -15.06
CA GLY A 117 -6.72 -2.60 -16.27
C GLY A 117 -7.91 -3.55 -16.21
N THR A 118 -7.91 -4.53 -17.10
CA THR A 118 -8.82 -5.68 -17.04
C THR A 118 -8.06 -6.94 -16.70
N ALA A 119 -8.71 -7.85 -15.99
CA ALA A 119 -8.16 -9.15 -15.65
C ALA A 119 -9.25 -10.21 -15.57
N SER A 120 -8.83 -11.47 -15.51
CA SER A 120 -9.69 -12.58 -15.11
C SER A 120 -9.27 -13.07 -13.72
N ILE A 121 -10.24 -13.33 -12.85
CA ILE A 121 -10.03 -13.89 -11.52
C ILE A 121 -10.87 -15.17 -11.43
N LYS A 122 -10.21 -16.33 -11.42
CA LYS A 122 -10.89 -17.64 -11.49
C LYS A 122 -11.92 -17.69 -12.62
N GLY A 123 -11.54 -17.20 -13.80
CA GLY A 123 -12.38 -17.17 -15.00
C GLY A 123 -13.43 -16.04 -15.04
N GLN A 124 -13.53 -15.19 -14.00
CA GLN A 124 -14.45 -14.06 -13.98
C GLN A 124 -13.74 -12.81 -14.49
N LYS A 125 -14.21 -12.21 -15.58
CA LYS A 125 -13.66 -10.98 -16.14
C LYS A 125 -14.07 -9.76 -15.29
N VAL A 126 -13.12 -8.93 -14.94
CA VAL A 126 -13.30 -7.73 -14.10
C VAL A 126 -12.50 -6.55 -14.61
N ALA A 127 -12.96 -5.35 -14.31
CA ALA A 127 -12.12 -4.16 -14.32
C ALA A 127 -11.42 -4.09 -12.97
N LEU A 128 -10.08 -4.08 -12.98
CA LEU A 128 -9.25 -4.25 -11.79
C LEU A 128 -8.42 -2.99 -11.53
N GLY A 129 -8.47 -2.51 -10.29
CA GLY A 129 -7.59 -1.47 -9.79
C GLY A 129 -6.81 -1.95 -8.56
N ILE A 130 -5.52 -1.67 -8.51
CA ILE A 130 -4.66 -2.03 -7.36
C ILE A 130 -3.81 -0.83 -6.98
N MET A 131 -4.07 -0.25 -5.80
CA MET A 131 -3.25 0.83 -5.25
C MET A 131 -1.99 0.26 -4.58
N ASP A 132 -0.85 0.97 -4.72
CA ASP A 132 0.45 0.54 -4.19
C ASP A 132 1.03 1.55 -3.20
N SER A 133 1.10 1.15 -1.93
CA SER A 133 1.63 1.98 -0.86
C SER A 133 3.14 2.27 -0.96
N ASN A 134 3.88 1.55 -1.81
CA ASN A 134 5.29 1.82 -2.08
C ASN A 134 5.48 3.10 -2.90
N PHE A 135 4.48 3.50 -3.69
CA PHE A 135 4.49 4.75 -4.44
C PHE A 135 3.85 5.88 -3.63
N ILE A 136 4.65 6.69 -2.96
CA ILE A 136 4.24 7.84 -2.10
C ILE A 136 3.07 7.46 -1.16
N MET A 137 3.15 6.31 -0.48
CA MET A 137 2.09 5.79 0.40
C MET A 137 0.73 5.66 -0.30
N ALA A 138 0.71 5.39 -1.58
CA ALA A 138 -0.48 5.37 -2.43
C ALA A 138 -1.38 6.60 -2.24
N SER A 139 -0.78 7.77 -2.00
CA SER A 139 -1.56 9.00 -1.83
C SER A 139 -2.31 9.35 -3.11
N MET A 140 -3.58 9.69 -2.96
CA MET A 140 -4.47 10.04 -4.06
C MET A 140 -4.14 11.44 -4.59
N GLY A 141 -3.50 11.50 -5.76
CA GLY A 141 -3.31 12.70 -6.56
C GLY A 141 -4.24 12.73 -7.78
N THR A 142 -4.06 13.73 -8.64
CA THR A 142 -4.87 13.90 -9.84
C THR A 142 -4.79 12.72 -10.80
N VAL A 143 -3.60 12.11 -10.95
CA VAL A 143 -3.42 10.94 -11.82
C VAL A 143 -4.08 9.70 -11.25
N VAL A 144 -3.94 9.44 -9.95
CA VAL A 144 -4.66 8.33 -9.29
C VAL A 144 -6.17 8.48 -9.48
N GLY A 145 -6.69 9.69 -9.23
CA GLY A 145 -8.10 10.01 -9.43
C GLY A 145 -8.57 9.82 -10.86
N GLU A 146 -7.77 10.24 -11.84
CA GLU A 146 -8.06 10.07 -13.26
C GLU A 146 -8.08 8.60 -13.66
N LYS A 147 -7.05 7.81 -13.29
CA LYS A 147 -6.96 6.38 -13.62
C LYS A 147 -8.15 5.61 -13.06
N ILE A 148 -8.51 5.83 -11.78
CA ILE A 148 -9.65 5.15 -11.15
C ILE A 148 -10.97 5.60 -11.80
N THR A 149 -11.15 6.89 -12.07
CA THR A 149 -12.34 7.40 -12.75
C THR A 149 -12.53 6.74 -14.12
N ARG A 150 -11.46 6.70 -14.93
CA ARG A 150 -11.50 6.03 -16.25
C ARG A 150 -11.74 4.54 -16.15
N LEU A 151 -11.24 3.90 -15.10
CA LEU A 151 -11.51 2.47 -14.85
C LEU A 151 -13.01 2.23 -14.66
N PHE A 152 -13.69 3.05 -13.83
CA PHE A 152 -15.14 2.96 -13.65
C PHE A 152 -15.92 3.30 -14.92
N GLU A 153 -15.51 4.33 -15.65
CA GLU A 153 -16.15 4.71 -16.91
C GLU A 153 -16.04 3.61 -17.96
N TYR A 154 -14.85 3.02 -18.12
CA TYR A 154 -14.62 1.88 -18.99
C TYR A 154 -15.44 0.66 -18.55
N ALA A 155 -15.40 0.33 -17.26
CA ALA A 155 -16.16 -0.80 -16.72
C ALA A 155 -17.67 -0.64 -16.96
N THR A 156 -18.18 0.60 -16.86
CA THR A 156 -19.59 0.90 -17.12
C THR A 156 -19.95 0.68 -18.60
N LEU A 157 -19.09 1.11 -19.52
CA LEU A 157 -19.28 0.93 -20.96
C LEU A 157 -19.23 -0.55 -21.37
N GLU A 158 -18.32 -1.30 -20.77
CA GLU A 158 -18.11 -2.72 -21.10
C GLU A 158 -18.98 -3.67 -20.25
N ASN A 159 -19.84 -3.13 -19.37
CA ASN A 159 -20.67 -3.91 -18.45
C ASN A 159 -19.85 -4.87 -17.57
N LEU A 160 -18.69 -4.43 -17.09
CA LEU A 160 -17.81 -5.21 -16.23
C LEU A 160 -17.99 -4.82 -14.76
N PRO A 161 -17.91 -5.78 -13.82
CA PRO A 161 -17.78 -5.45 -12.41
C PRO A 161 -16.42 -4.79 -12.15
N VAL A 162 -16.37 -3.88 -11.18
CA VAL A 162 -15.12 -3.29 -10.69
C VAL A 162 -14.65 -4.00 -9.43
N VAL A 163 -13.37 -4.36 -9.39
CA VAL A 163 -12.68 -4.85 -8.19
C VAL A 163 -11.53 -3.90 -7.90
N LEU A 164 -11.52 -3.27 -6.72
CA LEU A 164 -10.51 -2.29 -6.36
C LEU A 164 -9.85 -2.65 -5.02
N PHE A 165 -8.55 -2.94 -5.07
CA PHE A 165 -7.71 -3.04 -3.87
C PHE A 165 -7.25 -1.65 -3.48
N THR A 166 -7.67 -1.18 -2.31
CA THR A 166 -7.29 0.13 -1.81
C THR A 166 -6.11 0.03 -0.86
N ALA A 167 -5.16 0.94 -1.04
CA ALA A 167 -4.09 1.20 -0.11
C ALA A 167 -3.78 2.69 -0.20
N SER A 168 -3.79 3.43 0.91
CA SER A 168 -3.51 4.87 0.84
C SER A 168 -3.19 5.50 2.18
N GLY A 169 -2.24 6.44 2.17
CA GLY A 169 -2.03 7.40 3.25
C GLY A 169 -2.95 8.63 3.18
N GLY A 170 -3.90 8.68 2.22
CA GLY A 170 -4.84 9.79 2.05
C GLY A 170 -4.57 10.65 0.81
N ALA A 171 -5.04 11.90 0.83
CA ALA A 171 -4.86 12.85 -0.27
C ALA A 171 -3.40 13.29 -0.43
N ARG A 172 -2.95 13.49 -1.68
CA ARG A 172 -1.59 13.91 -2.01
C ARG A 172 -1.36 15.39 -1.72
N MET A 173 -0.64 15.67 -0.62
CA MET A 173 -0.39 17.03 -0.15
C MET A 173 0.22 17.95 -1.22
N GLN A 174 1.11 17.42 -2.06
CA GLN A 174 1.81 18.19 -3.10
C GLN A 174 0.86 18.76 -4.16
N GLU A 175 -0.32 18.19 -4.30
CA GLU A 175 -1.33 18.67 -5.26
C GLU A 175 -2.48 19.46 -4.59
N GLY A 176 -2.39 19.67 -3.27
CA GLY A 176 -3.31 20.50 -2.50
C GLY A 176 -4.78 20.15 -2.72
N ILE A 177 -5.62 21.16 -2.96
CA ILE A 177 -7.07 21.00 -3.16
C ILE A 177 -7.41 20.09 -4.35
N MET A 178 -6.55 20.04 -5.38
CA MET A 178 -6.79 19.20 -6.55
C MET A 178 -6.82 17.73 -6.21
N SER A 179 -6.04 17.31 -5.21
CA SER A 179 -6.10 15.94 -4.70
C SER A 179 -7.41 15.65 -3.96
N LEU A 180 -7.96 16.60 -3.20
CA LEU A 180 -9.25 16.43 -2.53
C LEU A 180 -10.41 16.37 -3.53
N MET A 181 -10.34 17.11 -4.62
CA MET A 181 -11.36 17.07 -5.68
C MET A 181 -11.47 15.70 -6.35
N GLN A 182 -10.42 14.86 -6.26
CA GLN A 182 -10.48 13.50 -6.81
C GLN A 182 -11.49 12.62 -6.05
N MET A 183 -11.75 12.87 -4.78
CA MET A 183 -12.79 12.16 -4.02
C MET A 183 -14.14 12.30 -4.73
N ALA A 184 -14.60 13.52 -4.95
CA ALA A 184 -15.87 13.78 -5.63
C ALA A 184 -15.90 13.26 -7.07
N LYS A 185 -14.77 13.36 -7.79
CA LYS A 185 -14.65 12.89 -9.16
C LYS A 185 -14.83 11.37 -9.26
N ILE A 186 -14.14 10.61 -8.41
CA ILE A 186 -14.26 9.14 -8.39
C ILE A 186 -15.65 8.72 -7.92
N SER A 187 -16.18 9.32 -6.84
CA SER A 187 -17.54 9.01 -6.33
C SER A 187 -18.62 9.26 -7.38
N ALA A 188 -18.46 10.27 -8.21
CA ALA A 188 -19.38 10.51 -9.33
C ALA A 188 -19.31 9.40 -10.41
N ALA A 189 -18.13 8.81 -10.64
CA ALA A 189 -17.98 7.66 -11.54
C ALA A 189 -18.56 6.38 -10.93
N VAL A 190 -18.29 6.15 -9.64
CA VAL A 190 -18.91 5.04 -8.86
C VAL A 190 -20.43 5.12 -8.93
N GLN A 191 -21.00 6.30 -8.73
CA GLN A 191 -22.45 6.48 -8.81
C GLN A 191 -23.01 6.16 -10.20
N ARG A 192 -22.32 6.53 -11.29
CA ARG A 192 -22.76 6.18 -12.65
C ARG A 192 -22.71 4.67 -12.86
N HIS A 193 -21.67 4.01 -12.37
CA HIS A 193 -21.49 2.56 -12.41
C HIS A 193 -22.63 1.84 -11.67
N SER A 194 -22.92 2.27 -10.45
CA SER A 194 -24.01 1.74 -9.62
C SER A 194 -25.39 1.96 -10.28
N LYS A 195 -25.65 3.15 -10.86
CA LYS A 195 -26.90 3.43 -11.62
C LYS A 195 -27.07 2.52 -12.83
N ALA A 196 -25.99 2.04 -13.43
CA ALA A 196 -26.02 1.06 -14.49
C ALA A 196 -26.33 -0.37 -13.97
N GLY A 197 -26.44 -0.54 -12.64
CA GLY A 197 -26.71 -1.83 -12.00
C GLY A 197 -25.50 -2.76 -11.96
N LEU A 198 -24.29 -2.22 -12.07
CA LEU A 198 -23.04 -2.96 -12.11
C LEU A 198 -22.40 -3.04 -10.72
N PHE A 199 -21.72 -4.15 -10.47
CA PHE A 199 -21.16 -4.51 -9.17
C PHE A 199 -19.81 -3.85 -8.93
N TYR A 200 -19.65 -3.27 -7.73
CA TYR A 200 -18.40 -2.71 -7.25
C TYR A 200 -17.97 -3.38 -5.95
N LEU A 201 -16.81 -4.04 -5.96
CA LEU A 201 -16.19 -4.70 -4.83
C LEU A 201 -14.93 -3.94 -4.41
N THR A 202 -14.87 -3.49 -3.16
CA THR A 202 -13.64 -2.96 -2.57
C THR A 202 -12.97 -3.97 -1.65
N ILE A 203 -11.64 -4.01 -1.69
CA ILE A 203 -10.82 -4.77 -0.75
C ILE A 203 -9.87 -3.79 -0.05
N LEU A 204 -10.12 -3.54 1.23
CA LEU A 204 -9.33 -2.62 2.04
C LEU A 204 -8.04 -3.31 2.50
N THR A 205 -6.90 -2.73 2.18
CA THR A 205 -5.59 -3.23 2.59
C THR A 205 -4.84 -2.22 3.46
N ASP A 206 -3.73 -2.64 4.09
CA ASP A 206 -2.97 -1.81 5.03
C ASP A 206 -1.98 -0.86 4.33
N PRO A 207 -2.08 0.46 4.57
CA PRO A 207 -3.17 1.20 5.18
C PRO A 207 -4.19 1.72 4.15
N THR A 208 -5.46 1.88 4.52
CA THR A 208 -6.43 2.67 3.74
C THR A 208 -6.94 3.81 4.61
N THR A 209 -6.49 5.05 4.36
CA THR A 209 -6.75 6.17 5.26
C THR A 209 -7.09 7.47 4.54
N GLY A 210 -7.58 8.45 5.30
CA GLY A 210 -7.83 9.81 4.86
C GLY A 210 -8.91 9.94 3.81
N GLY A 211 -8.67 10.75 2.78
CA GLY A 211 -9.62 10.99 1.70
C GLY A 211 -10.03 9.76 0.91
N VAL A 212 -9.19 8.74 0.84
CA VAL A 212 -9.53 7.48 0.15
C VAL A 212 -10.59 6.70 0.93
N THR A 213 -10.44 6.58 2.26
CA THR A 213 -11.47 5.98 3.11
C THR A 213 -12.76 6.80 3.10
N ALA A 214 -12.65 8.15 3.12
CA ALA A 214 -13.82 9.03 3.13
C ALA A 214 -14.51 9.17 1.75
N SER A 215 -14.17 8.32 0.79
CA SER A 215 -14.77 8.30 -0.56
C SER A 215 -14.82 6.87 -1.10
N PHE A 216 -14.34 6.65 -2.28
CA PHE A 216 -14.50 5.43 -3.07
C PHE A 216 -14.13 4.11 -2.36
N ALA A 217 -13.22 4.13 -1.36
CA ALA A 217 -12.88 2.89 -0.64
C ALA A 217 -14.06 2.34 0.18
N MET A 218 -14.96 3.20 0.64
CA MET A 218 -16.15 2.84 1.44
C MET A 218 -17.46 2.94 0.62
N GLU A 219 -17.37 3.00 -0.71
CA GLU A 219 -18.52 3.10 -1.61
C GLU A 219 -18.79 1.79 -2.38
N GLY A 220 -18.09 0.69 -2.03
CA GLY A 220 -18.36 -0.64 -2.61
C GLY A 220 -19.73 -1.17 -2.25
N ASP A 221 -20.35 -1.91 -3.15
CA ASP A 221 -21.58 -2.69 -2.86
C ASP A 221 -21.28 -3.78 -1.83
N ILE A 222 -20.05 -4.31 -1.85
CA ILE A 222 -19.46 -5.17 -0.82
C ILE A 222 -18.07 -4.64 -0.50
N ILE A 223 -17.76 -4.57 0.78
CA ILE A 223 -16.50 -4.05 1.29
C ILE A 223 -15.81 -5.14 2.10
N LEU A 224 -14.71 -5.68 1.55
CA LEU A 224 -13.87 -6.64 2.25
C LEU A 224 -12.65 -5.95 2.84
N ALA A 225 -12.05 -6.55 3.86
CA ALA A 225 -10.77 -6.11 4.42
C ALA A 225 -9.79 -7.28 4.58
N GLU A 226 -8.50 -7.04 4.39
CA GLU A 226 -7.48 -7.99 4.85
C GLU A 226 -7.35 -7.93 6.38
N PRO A 227 -6.99 -9.06 7.04
CA PRO A 227 -6.82 -9.09 8.49
C PRO A 227 -5.84 -8.02 8.98
N GLN A 228 -6.16 -7.39 10.11
CA GLN A 228 -5.33 -6.39 10.80
C GLN A 228 -4.99 -5.13 9.98
N SER A 229 -5.58 -4.93 8.82
CA SER A 229 -5.37 -3.71 8.03
C SER A 229 -5.83 -2.47 8.79
N LEU A 230 -5.04 -1.41 8.70
CA LEU A 230 -5.38 -0.10 9.25
C LEU A 230 -6.31 0.61 8.26
N VAL A 231 -7.53 0.87 8.69
CA VAL A 231 -8.52 1.59 7.88
C VAL A 231 -9.15 2.70 8.72
N GLY A 232 -8.99 3.94 8.32
CA GLY A 232 -9.52 5.07 9.09
C GLY A 232 -9.39 6.40 8.37
N PHE A 233 -10.03 7.43 8.90
CA PHE A 233 -9.95 8.77 8.32
C PHE A 233 -8.73 9.52 8.84
N ALA A 234 -8.72 9.85 10.13
CA ALA A 234 -7.62 10.56 10.77
C ALA A 234 -6.68 9.59 11.49
N GLY A 235 -5.39 9.92 11.52
CA GLY A 235 -4.42 9.12 12.28
C GLY A 235 -4.69 9.16 13.79
N ARG A 236 -4.40 8.05 14.50
CA ARG A 236 -4.58 7.89 15.95
C ARG A 236 -4.12 9.11 16.77
N ARG A 237 -2.90 9.60 16.52
CA ARG A 237 -2.35 10.78 17.23
C ARG A 237 -3.21 12.04 17.09
N VAL A 238 -3.78 12.26 15.90
CA VAL A 238 -4.64 13.43 15.65
C VAL A 238 -5.91 13.31 16.47
N ILE A 239 -6.52 12.13 16.48
CA ILE A 239 -7.75 11.87 17.22
C ILE A 239 -7.49 12.01 18.73
N GLU A 240 -6.50 11.31 19.28
CA GLU A 240 -6.16 11.34 20.71
C GLU A 240 -5.84 12.76 21.19
N ASN A 241 -5.08 13.54 20.39
CA ASN A 241 -4.79 14.93 20.73
C ASN A 241 -6.01 15.85 20.68
N THR A 242 -7.00 15.52 19.82
CA THR A 242 -8.21 16.34 19.65
C THR A 242 -9.24 16.04 20.71
N VAL A 243 -9.53 14.75 20.94
CA VAL A 243 -10.54 14.33 21.94
C VAL A 243 -9.97 14.18 23.33
N ARG A 244 -8.64 14.14 23.48
CA ARG A 244 -7.90 13.96 24.75
C ARG A 244 -8.23 12.65 25.46
N GLU A 245 -8.50 11.62 24.69
CA GLU A 245 -8.78 10.27 25.18
C GLU A 245 -7.81 9.27 24.55
N THR A 246 -7.52 8.19 25.28
CA THR A 246 -6.72 7.08 24.76
C THR A 246 -7.64 6.13 24.00
N LEU A 247 -7.29 5.88 22.72
CA LEU A 247 -8.07 4.99 21.86
C LEU A 247 -7.73 3.52 22.16
N PRO A 248 -8.66 2.58 21.99
CA PRO A 248 -8.39 1.14 22.03
C PRO A 248 -7.26 0.73 21.09
N ASP A 249 -6.53 -0.34 21.42
CA ASP A 249 -5.38 -0.77 20.61
C ASP A 249 -5.77 -1.26 19.22
N ASP A 250 -6.94 -1.81 19.08
CA ASP A 250 -7.57 -2.31 17.84
C ASP A 250 -8.34 -1.24 17.06
N PHE A 251 -8.45 -0.03 17.60
CA PHE A 251 -9.15 1.08 16.94
C PHE A 251 -8.64 1.30 15.52
N GLN A 252 -9.56 1.39 14.55
CA GLN A 252 -9.29 1.48 13.11
C GLN A 252 -8.64 0.22 12.51
N LYS A 253 -8.65 -0.92 13.19
CA LYS A 253 -8.31 -2.20 12.57
C LYS A 253 -9.51 -2.81 11.84
N ALA A 254 -9.23 -3.67 10.86
CA ALA A 254 -10.27 -4.35 10.11
C ALA A 254 -11.29 -5.06 11.01
N GLU A 255 -10.81 -5.69 12.08
CA GLU A 255 -11.61 -6.39 13.07
C GLU A 255 -12.58 -5.44 13.80
N PHE A 256 -12.07 -4.28 14.23
CA PHE A 256 -12.91 -3.23 14.84
C PHE A 256 -13.98 -2.73 13.88
N LEU A 257 -13.62 -2.55 12.60
CA LEU A 257 -14.56 -2.08 11.58
C LEU A 257 -15.64 -3.12 11.25
N LEU A 258 -15.29 -4.40 11.29
CA LEU A 258 -16.26 -5.49 11.10
C LEU A 258 -17.29 -5.50 12.24
N GLU A 259 -16.85 -5.39 13.49
CA GLU A 259 -17.74 -5.33 14.66
C GLU A 259 -18.68 -4.14 14.64
N HIS A 260 -18.23 -3.01 14.04
CA HIS A 260 -19.02 -1.79 13.93
C HIS A 260 -19.79 -1.67 12.60
N GLY A 261 -19.79 -2.69 11.77
CA GLY A 261 -20.57 -2.73 10.52
C GLY A 261 -20.05 -1.84 9.39
N PHE A 262 -18.78 -1.46 9.42
CA PHE A 262 -18.14 -0.68 8.35
C PHE A 262 -17.59 -1.54 7.21
N VAL A 263 -17.36 -2.82 7.45
CA VAL A 263 -16.94 -3.79 6.43
C VAL A 263 -17.80 -5.04 6.53
N ASP A 264 -18.02 -5.72 5.40
CA ASP A 264 -18.89 -6.89 5.31
C ASP A 264 -18.18 -8.17 5.75
N ALA A 265 -16.88 -8.29 5.46
CA ALA A 265 -16.10 -9.44 5.88
C ALA A 265 -14.59 -9.16 5.91
N ILE A 266 -13.88 -9.92 6.75
CA ILE A 266 -12.43 -10.01 6.74
C ILE A 266 -12.03 -11.29 6.00
N VAL A 267 -11.20 -11.14 4.95
CA VAL A 267 -10.81 -12.26 4.09
C VAL A 267 -9.28 -12.35 4.05
N LYS A 268 -8.75 -13.53 4.32
CA LYS A 268 -7.30 -13.79 4.23
C LYS A 268 -6.84 -13.68 2.79
N ARG A 269 -5.63 -13.20 2.60
CA ARG A 269 -5.05 -12.93 1.27
C ARG A 269 -5.18 -14.10 0.31
N ARG A 270 -4.88 -15.33 0.75
CA ARG A 270 -5.01 -16.55 -0.06
C ARG A 270 -6.42 -16.92 -0.47
N GLU A 271 -7.42 -16.44 0.28
CA GLU A 271 -8.83 -16.76 0.06
C GLU A 271 -9.51 -15.71 -0.84
N LEU A 272 -8.82 -14.57 -1.08
CA LEU A 272 -9.36 -13.47 -1.88
C LEU A 272 -9.72 -13.87 -3.31
N PRO A 273 -8.88 -14.59 -4.09
CA PRO A 273 -9.23 -14.92 -5.47
C PRO A 273 -10.54 -15.70 -5.57
N GLU A 274 -10.73 -16.69 -4.70
CA GLU A 274 -11.96 -17.50 -4.68
C GLU A 274 -13.17 -16.69 -4.22
N THR A 275 -12.97 -15.85 -3.18
CA THR A 275 -14.02 -14.99 -2.65
C THR A 275 -14.48 -13.96 -3.68
N ILE A 276 -13.53 -13.29 -4.34
CA ILE A 276 -13.82 -12.31 -5.41
C ILE A 276 -14.60 -12.97 -6.54
N ALA A 277 -14.12 -14.11 -7.04
CA ALA A 277 -14.78 -14.83 -8.13
C ALA A 277 -16.20 -15.25 -7.77
N LYS A 278 -16.41 -15.71 -6.53
CA LYS A 278 -17.76 -16.07 -6.03
C LYS A 278 -18.67 -14.84 -6.01
N LEU A 279 -18.22 -13.72 -5.48
CA LEU A 279 -19.01 -12.50 -5.39
C LEU A 279 -19.31 -11.93 -6.78
N VAL A 280 -18.32 -11.86 -7.66
CA VAL A 280 -18.51 -11.43 -9.06
C VAL A 280 -19.53 -12.29 -9.77
N ARG A 281 -19.48 -13.62 -9.62
CA ARG A 281 -20.46 -14.53 -10.23
C ARG A 281 -21.88 -14.33 -9.70
N LEU A 282 -22.02 -13.97 -8.41
CA LEU A 282 -23.34 -13.76 -7.80
C LEU A 282 -23.96 -12.41 -8.17
N HIS A 283 -23.13 -11.39 -8.35
CA HIS A 283 -23.57 -10.01 -8.52
C HIS A 283 -23.23 -9.42 -9.89
N GLY A 284 -22.20 -9.94 -10.57
CA GLY A 284 -21.70 -9.44 -11.85
C GLY A 284 -22.33 -10.06 -13.09
N GLY A 285 -23.31 -10.94 -12.93
CA GLY A 285 -24.04 -11.50 -14.06
C GLY A 285 -24.83 -10.42 -14.79
N SER A 286 -24.60 -10.29 -16.11
CA SER A 286 -25.48 -9.49 -16.96
C SER A 286 -26.93 -9.89 -16.68
N ARG A 287 -27.75 -8.96 -16.25
CA ARG A 287 -29.20 -9.14 -16.30
C ARG A 287 -29.54 -9.30 -17.80
N GLY A 288 -29.75 -10.58 -18.22
CA GLY A 288 -30.21 -10.90 -19.54
C GLY A 288 -31.59 -10.32 -19.82
#